data_ca4942fa5af6df5055368083fd222455
#
_entry.id   ca4942fa5af6df5055368083fd222455
#
_cell.length_a   1.000
_cell.length_b   1.000
_cell.length_c   1.000
_cell.angle_alpha   90.00
_cell.angle_beta   90.00
_cell.angle_gamma   90.00
#
_symmetry.space_group_name_H-M   'P 1'
#
loop_
_entity.id
_entity.type
_entity.pdbx_description
1 polymer ?
#
loop_
_entity_poly.entity_id
_entity_poly.type
_entity_poly.pdbx_seq_one_letter_code
_entity_poly.pdbx_strand_id
1 'polypeptide(L)'
;MRELSQSRAGGAPGGRSRTPGPEYAAGDSVYRGGSGRGEGSHYGGRSPELDPNAFSPFSRSPLDVAGGPESFTVDEFALRRAWDSSSRSTKEDWLEWMRHVSVEMLRQSPSPALRACLELASTRPRTARDLFCASFASCWSASSQNGRDALVRALESAFGAPTIPPEIVGTLLNLAEFCEHDERPLPVEARTLGAIAERCRAYAKALHYKETEFVTSPAACVEAIIAILSLIHI
;
A
#
# COMPACT_ATOMS: atom_id res chain seq x y z
N MET A 1 -48.87 -6.41 -47.22
CA MET A 1 -50.20 -5.83 -46.86
C MET A 1 -50.04 -5.19 -45.50
N ARG A 2 -50.20 -3.85 -45.49
CA ARG A 2 -50.68 -2.94 -44.43
C ARG A 2 -49.77 -2.77 -43.21
N GLU A 3 -49.40 -1.67 -42.91
CA GLU A 3 -49.59 -0.18 -42.98
C GLU A 3 -49.06 0.33 -41.65
N LEU A 4 -48.04 1.15 -41.66
CA LEU A 4 -48.09 2.58 -41.42
C LEU A 4 -48.98 3.06 -40.28
N SER A 5 -48.40 3.57 -39.22
CA SER A 5 -48.90 4.82 -38.64
C SER A 5 -47.81 5.58 -37.90
N GLN A 6 -47.61 6.78 -38.36
CA GLN A 6 -46.85 7.92 -37.78
C GLN A 6 -47.66 8.59 -36.67
N SER A 7 -46.94 9.17 -35.70
CA SER A 7 -47.25 10.45 -35.03
C SER A 7 -46.08 10.83 -34.18
N ARG A 8 -45.31 11.78 -34.42
CA ARG A 8 -45.29 13.24 -34.54
C ARG A 8 -45.53 14.01 -33.26
N ALA A 9 -44.52 14.77 -32.91
CA ALA A 9 -44.46 16.08 -32.22
C ALA A 9 -44.53 16.00 -30.68
N GLY A 10 -43.71 16.68 -29.95
CA GLY A 10 -43.03 17.95 -30.06
C GLY A 10 -42.45 18.34 -28.72
N GLY A 11 -41.50 19.26 -28.73
CA GLY A 11 -41.29 20.18 -27.63
C GLY A 11 -39.98 20.06 -26.83
N ALA A 12 -39.00 20.79 -27.23
CA ALA A 12 -37.93 21.33 -26.36
C ALA A 12 -38.47 22.58 -25.65
N PRO A 13 -37.72 23.35 -24.83
CA PRO A 13 -36.40 23.16 -24.19
C PRO A 13 -36.40 23.64 -22.72
N GLY A 14 -35.29 23.52 -22.04
CA GLY A 14 -35.04 24.42 -20.93
C GLY A 14 -34.51 23.83 -19.66
N GLY A 15 -33.35 24.31 -19.24
CA GLY A 15 -32.97 24.20 -17.84
C GLY A 15 -31.57 23.69 -17.58
N ARG A 16 -30.55 24.47 -17.94
CA ARG A 16 -29.22 24.30 -17.34
C ARG A 16 -29.26 24.85 -15.93
N SER A 17 -29.28 24.02 -14.93
CA SER A 17 -28.97 24.41 -13.56
C SER A 17 -27.47 24.28 -13.33
N ARG A 18 -26.78 25.42 -13.29
CA ARG A 18 -25.44 25.60 -12.80
C ARG A 18 -25.49 25.48 -11.27
N THR A 19 -24.84 24.48 -10.68
CA THR A 19 -24.48 24.48 -9.26
C THR A 19 -23.19 25.31 -9.10
N PRO A 20 -23.13 26.24 -8.16
CA PRO A 20 -21.89 26.98 -7.87
C PRO A 20 -20.96 26.13 -7.04
N GLY A 21 -19.68 26.06 -7.43
CA GLY A 21 -18.61 25.46 -6.64
C GLY A 21 -18.21 26.37 -5.47
N PRO A 22 -17.56 25.84 -4.43
CA PRO A 22 -17.13 26.63 -3.29
C PRO A 22 -15.96 27.56 -3.67
N GLU A 23 -16.15 28.84 -3.43
CA GLU A 23 -15.15 29.89 -3.47
C GLU A 23 -14.13 29.67 -2.33
N TYR A 24 -12.86 29.54 -2.69
CA TYR A 24 -11.77 29.66 -1.72
C TYR A 24 -11.42 31.13 -1.53
N ALA A 25 -11.78 31.67 -0.38
CA ALA A 25 -11.38 32.99 0.05
C ALA A 25 -9.88 33.02 0.36
N ALA A 26 -9.13 33.83 -0.40
CA ALA A 26 -7.76 34.19 -0.08
C ALA A 26 -7.76 35.19 1.09
N GLY A 27 -7.18 34.78 2.21
CA GLY A 27 -6.94 35.62 3.36
C GLY A 27 -5.56 36.30 3.26
N ASP A 28 -5.56 37.59 2.88
CA ASP A 28 -4.40 38.48 2.99
C ASP A 28 -4.08 38.70 4.48
N SER A 29 -2.92 38.23 4.92
CA SER A 29 -2.36 38.59 6.23
C SER A 29 -1.24 39.59 6.05
N VAL A 30 -1.59 40.87 6.30
CA VAL A 30 -0.70 42.02 6.36
C VAL A 30 0.18 41.90 7.61
N TYR A 31 1.49 41.69 7.44
CA TYR A 31 2.47 41.88 8.51
C TYR A 31 2.86 43.37 8.63
N ARG A 32 2.39 43.98 9.69
CA ARG A 32 2.76 45.34 10.11
C ARG A 32 4.04 45.29 10.94
N GLY A 33 5.11 45.91 10.46
CA GLY A 33 6.38 46.06 11.16
C GLY A 33 6.26 46.93 12.41
N GLY A 34 6.87 46.47 13.48
CA GLY A 34 7.13 47.20 14.71
C GLY A 34 8.63 47.19 15.00
N SER A 35 9.27 48.36 14.82
CA SER A 35 10.64 48.62 15.22
C SER A 35 10.69 48.85 16.74
N GLY A 36 11.36 48.01 17.50
CA GLY A 36 11.70 48.21 18.91
C GLY A 36 13.20 47.94 19.11
N ARG A 37 13.94 49.03 19.40
CA ARG A 37 15.32 48.95 19.91
C ARG A 37 15.30 48.50 21.37
N GLY A 38 16.25 47.61 21.76
CA GLY A 38 16.50 47.23 23.15
C GLY A 38 17.67 46.24 23.25
N GLU A 39 18.77 46.79 23.60
CA GLU A 39 19.94 46.38 24.38
C GLU A 39 20.27 44.89 24.61
N GLY A 40 21.55 44.63 24.48
CA GLY A 40 22.23 43.35 24.45
C GLY A 40 22.20 42.55 25.76
N SER A 41 22.29 41.27 25.58
CA SER A 41 22.88 40.33 26.49
C SER A 41 23.47 39.17 25.73
N HIS A 42 24.78 39.02 25.85
CA HIS A 42 25.57 37.86 25.40
C HIS A 42 25.12 36.62 26.16
N TYR A 43 24.41 35.71 25.49
CA TYR A 43 24.43 34.30 25.89
C TYR A 43 24.74 33.50 24.61
N GLY A 44 25.97 32.99 24.59
CA GLY A 44 26.41 31.99 23.62
C GLY A 44 25.68 30.67 23.86
N GLY A 45 24.52 30.51 23.25
CA GLY A 45 23.83 29.24 23.12
C GLY A 45 24.02 28.72 21.70
N ARG A 46 24.81 27.67 21.54
CA ARG A 46 24.84 26.89 20.31
C ARG A 46 23.39 26.47 20.02
N SER A 47 22.87 26.95 18.91
CA SER A 47 21.64 26.39 18.33
C SER A 47 21.90 24.89 18.08
N PRO A 48 21.02 23.98 18.52
CA PRO A 48 21.13 22.59 18.12
C PRO A 48 20.91 22.54 16.59
N GLU A 49 21.92 22.10 15.90
CA GLU A 49 21.84 21.75 14.48
C GLU A 49 20.72 20.71 14.36
N LEU A 50 19.61 21.09 13.72
CA LEU A 50 18.52 20.19 13.42
C LEU A 50 19.03 19.21 12.36
N ASP A 51 19.29 18.00 12.79
CA ASP A 51 19.61 16.87 11.92
C ASP A 51 18.42 16.65 10.98
N PRO A 52 18.60 16.85 9.65
CA PRO A 52 17.52 16.67 8.68
C PRO A 52 17.00 15.22 8.62
N ASN A 53 17.69 14.26 9.24
CA ASN A 53 17.28 12.86 9.35
C ASN A 53 16.49 12.54 10.64
N ALA A 54 16.32 13.51 11.55
CA ALA A 54 15.65 13.26 12.83
C ALA A 54 14.13 13.05 12.73
N PHE A 55 13.53 13.25 11.55
CA PHE A 55 12.08 13.16 11.34
C PHE A 55 11.69 12.14 10.27
N SER A 56 12.31 10.96 10.29
CA SER A 56 11.69 9.79 9.67
C SER A 56 10.87 9.07 10.75
N PRO A 57 9.56 9.04 10.68
CA PRO A 57 8.73 8.33 11.64
C PRO A 57 8.96 6.80 11.62
N PHE A 58 9.75 6.31 10.68
CA PHE A 58 10.11 4.91 10.49
C PHE A 58 11.59 4.59 10.78
N SER A 59 12.43 5.60 11.11
CA SER A 59 13.87 5.38 11.38
C SER A 59 14.16 4.82 12.78
N ARG A 60 13.15 4.73 13.65
CA ARG A 60 13.25 3.94 14.88
C ARG A 60 12.54 2.62 14.66
N SER A 61 13.32 1.56 14.59
CA SER A 61 12.79 0.21 14.72
C SER A 61 11.82 0.19 15.90
N PRO A 62 10.57 -0.31 15.76
CA PRO A 62 9.64 -0.42 16.87
C PRO A 62 10.17 -1.29 18.04
N LEU A 63 11.35 -1.90 17.85
CA LEU A 63 12.05 -2.74 18.82
C LEU A 63 12.85 -1.96 19.86
N ASP A 64 13.10 -0.64 19.66
CA ASP A 64 13.85 0.18 20.63
C ASP A 64 12.96 0.80 21.74
N VAL A 65 11.67 0.59 21.69
CA VAL A 65 10.80 0.90 22.84
C VAL A 65 10.88 -0.24 23.82
N ALA A 66 11.88 -0.12 24.62
CA ALA A 66 12.32 -1.03 25.63
C ALA A 66 11.24 -1.53 26.57
N GLY A 67 11.48 -2.75 26.94
CA GLY A 67 11.41 -3.09 28.33
C GLY A 67 10.21 -3.90 28.75
N GLY A 68 10.42 -5.12 28.69
CA GLY A 68 9.76 -6.13 29.49
C GLY A 68 10.27 -7.49 29.07
N PRO A 69 10.53 -8.40 29.98
CA PRO A 69 11.32 -9.60 29.74
C PRO A 69 10.53 -10.75 29.10
N GLU A 70 9.62 -10.48 28.20
CA GLU A 70 9.02 -11.51 27.35
C GLU A 70 9.26 -11.13 25.90
N SER A 71 10.34 -11.68 25.32
CA SER A 71 10.57 -11.63 23.88
C SER A 71 9.42 -12.38 23.18
N PHE A 72 8.47 -11.61 22.63
CA PHE A 72 7.40 -12.18 21.83
C PHE A 72 8.01 -12.89 20.61
N THR A 73 7.83 -14.19 20.53
CA THR A 73 8.26 -15.00 19.40
C THR A 73 7.10 -15.17 18.43
N VAL A 74 7.37 -14.91 17.15
CA VAL A 74 6.39 -15.14 16.07
C VAL A 74 6.14 -16.63 15.93
N ASP A 75 4.88 -17.06 15.95
CA ASP A 75 4.50 -18.43 15.61
C ASP A 75 4.50 -18.61 14.09
N GLU A 76 5.65 -19.01 13.54
CA GLU A 76 5.83 -19.22 12.10
C GLU A 76 4.96 -20.37 11.56
N PHE A 77 4.58 -21.33 12.40
CA PHE A 77 3.68 -22.40 11.98
C PHE A 77 2.25 -21.88 11.78
N ALA A 78 1.77 -21.05 12.70
CA ALA A 78 0.47 -20.38 12.56
C ALA A 78 0.44 -19.49 11.31
N LEU A 79 1.50 -18.71 11.06
CA LEU A 79 1.61 -17.90 9.84
C LEU A 79 1.57 -18.76 8.58
N ARG A 80 2.39 -19.81 8.51
CA ARG A 80 2.42 -20.71 7.35
C ARG A 80 1.04 -21.31 7.05
N ARG A 81 0.31 -21.72 8.09
CA ARG A 81 -1.04 -22.26 7.94
C ARG A 81 -2.03 -21.20 7.46
N ALA A 82 -1.94 -19.97 7.95
CA ALA A 82 -2.80 -18.88 7.52
C ALA A 82 -2.58 -18.52 6.03
N TRP A 83 -1.33 -18.57 5.59
CA TRP A 83 -0.95 -18.24 4.21
C TRP A 83 -1.22 -19.37 3.20
N ASP A 84 -1.66 -20.53 3.63
CA ASP A 84 -2.03 -21.62 2.71
C ASP A 84 -3.24 -21.19 1.84
N SER A 85 -3.00 -21.07 0.54
CA SER A 85 -3.99 -20.69 -0.47
C SER A 85 -4.48 -21.85 -1.34
N SER A 86 -4.02 -23.07 -1.08
CA SER A 86 -4.16 -24.24 -1.98
C SER A 86 -5.63 -24.65 -2.27
N SER A 87 -6.56 -24.34 -1.37
CA SER A 87 -7.98 -24.70 -1.50
C SER A 87 -8.89 -23.56 -1.93
N ARG A 88 -8.36 -22.44 -2.42
CA ARG A 88 -9.15 -21.24 -2.77
C ARG A 88 -9.58 -21.30 -4.24
N SER A 89 -10.89 -21.27 -4.47
CA SER A 89 -11.45 -21.39 -5.82
C SER A 89 -12.42 -20.27 -6.17
N THR A 90 -13.14 -19.72 -5.20
CA THR A 90 -14.10 -18.64 -5.42
C THR A 90 -13.53 -17.27 -4.97
N LYS A 91 -14.16 -16.20 -5.42
CA LYS A 91 -13.82 -14.84 -4.97
C LYS A 91 -14.01 -14.69 -3.45
N GLU A 92 -15.06 -15.28 -2.93
CA GLU A 92 -15.41 -15.26 -1.52
C GLU A 92 -14.35 -15.98 -0.68
N ASP A 93 -13.86 -17.15 -1.14
CA ASP A 93 -12.77 -17.87 -0.48
C ASP A 93 -11.50 -17.02 -0.40
N TRP A 94 -11.16 -16.29 -1.47
CA TRP A 94 -10.01 -15.40 -1.50
C TRP A 94 -10.15 -14.20 -0.58
N LEU A 95 -11.34 -13.59 -0.50
CA LEU A 95 -11.61 -12.47 0.41
C LEU A 95 -11.51 -12.93 1.87
N GLU A 96 -12.05 -14.10 2.18
CA GLU A 96 -11.95 -14.68 3.53
C GLU A 96 -10.51 -15.06 3.86
N TRP A 97 -9.77 -15.64 2.91
CA TRP A 97 -8.36 -15.92 3.06
C TRP A 97 -7.57 -14.65 3.38
N MET A 98 -7.75 -13.57 2.61
CA MET A 98 -7.06 -12.31 2.84
C MET A 98 -7.39 -11.72 4.22
N ARG A 99 -8.65 -11.80 4.64
CA ARG A 99 -9.08 -11.40 5.98
C ARG A 99 -8.38 -12.23 7.05
N HIS A 100 -8.36 -13.54 6.90
CA HIS A 100 -7.72 -14.45 7.84
C HIS A 100 -6.22 -14.19 7.95
N VAL A 101 -5.52 -14.08 6.82
CA VAL A 101 -4.08 -13.73 6.78
C VAL A 101 -3.82 -12.41 7.49
N SER A 102 -4.61 -11.37 7.19
CA SER A 102 -4.41 -10.04 7.80
C SER A 102 -4.58 -10.07 9.33
N VAL A 103 -5.59 -10.80 9.82
CA VAL A 103 -5.83 -10.94 11.26
C VAL A 103 -4.72 -11.77 11.93
N GLU A 104 -4.25 -12.83 11.28
CA GLU A 104 -3.18 -13.66 11.82
C GLU A 104 -1.84 -12.91 11.85
N MET A 105 -1.53 -12.11 10.83
CA MET A 105 -0.37 -11.23 10.85
C MET A 105 -0.39 -10.25 12.02
N LEU A 106 -1.55 -9.66 12.33
CA LEU A 106 -1.71 -8.79 13.50
C LEU A 106 -1.52 -9.57 14.81
N ARG A 107 -2.06 -10.78 14.91
CA ARG A 107 -1.96 -11.63 16.09
C ARG A 107 -0.51 -12.01 16.38
N GLN A 108 0.24 -12.36 15.35
CA GLN A 108 1.63 -12.80 15.44
C GLN A 108 2.65 -11.65 15.40
N SER A 109 2.18 -10.41 15.29
CA SER A 109 3.09 -9.26 15.25
C SER A 109 3.83 -9.10 16.58
N PRO A 110 5.16 -8.95 16.58
CA PRO A 110 5.93 -8.59 17.77
C PRO A 110 5.58 -7.20 18.31
N SER A 111 5.00 -6.31 17.48
CA SER A 111 4.59 -4.97 17.91
C SER A 111 3.35 -5.01 18.82
N PRO A 112 3.45 -4.56 20.08
CA PRO A 112 2.29 -4.51 20.98
C PRO A 112 1.18 -3.60 20.46
N ALA A 113 1.53 -2.50 19.77
CA ALA A 113 0.57 -1.57 19.19
C ALA A 113 -0.28 -2.23 18.09
N LEU A 114 0.34 -3.04 17.22
CA LEU A 114 -0.38 -3.78 16.18
C LEU A 114 -1.28 -4.86 16.79
N ARG A 115 -0.79 -5.59 17.81
CA ARG A 115 -1.63 -6.58 18.51
C ARG A 115 -2.82 -5.96 19.23
N ALA A 116 -2.67 -4.75 19.77
CA ALA A 116 -3.78 -4.02 20.41
C ALA A 116 -4.92 -3.70 19.42
N CYS A 117 -4.63 -3.63 18.12
CA CYS A 117 -5.62 -3.41 17.07
C CYS A 117 -6.37 -4.69 16.64
N LEU A 118 -6.00 -5.87 17.17
CA LEU A 118 -6.51 -7.17 16.72
C LEU A 118 -8.03 -7.29 16.83
N GLU A 119 -8.62 -6.89 17.94
CA GLU A 119 -10.07 -6.96 18.17
C GLU A 119 -10.82 -6.08 17.16
N LEU A 120 -10.34 -4.85 16.97
CA LEU A 120 -10.91 -3.93 16.01
C LEU A 120 -10.80 -4.46 14.57
N ALA A 121 -9.65 -5.00 14.20
CA ALA A 121 -9.38 -5.57 12.88
C ALA A 121 -10.24 -6.83 12.63
N SER A 122 -10.49 -7.63 13.65
CA SER A 122 -11.33 -8.83 13.55
C SER A 122 -12.78 -8.50 13.23
N THR A 123 -13.28 -7.36 13.73
CA THR A 123 -14.65 -6.89 13.50
C THR A 123 -14.78 -5.99 12.27
N ARG A 124 -13.70 -5.33 11.85
CA ARG A 124 -13.68 -4.36 10.75
C ARG A 124 -12.67 -4.77 9.67
N PRO A 125 -13.13 -5.37 8.56
CA PRO A 125 -12.23 -5.86 7.49
C PRO A 125 -11.35 -4.77 6.85
N ARG A 126 -11.81 -3.52 6.83
CA ARG A 126 -11.01 -2.39 6.34
C ARG A 126 -9.78 -2.16 7.20
N THR A 127 -9.96 -2.12 8.54
CA THR A 127 -8.85 -1.94 9.48
C THR A 127 -7.81 -3.07 9.35
N ALA A 128 -8.26 -4.33 9.19
CA ALA A 128 -7.35 -5.44 8.96
C ALA A 128 -6.51 -5.25 7.70
N ARG A 129 -7.11 -4.76 6.62
CA ARG A 129 -6.44 -4.48 5.35
C ARG A 129 -5.47 -3.31 5.45
N ASP A 130 -5.86 -2.23 6.12
CA ASP A 130 -5.04 -1.03 6.28
C ASP A 130 -3.78 -1.32 7.12
N LEU A 131 -3.87 -2.24 8.09
CA LEU A 131 -2.75 -2.65 8.93
C LEU A 131 -1.94 -3.84 8.37
N PHE A 132 -2.36 -4.42 7.25
CA PHE A 132 -1.76 -5.64 6.70
C PHE A 132 -0.27 -5.49 6.38
N CYS A 133 0.11 -4.45 5.64
CA CYS A 133 1.51 -4.24 5.27
C CYS A 133 2.41 -4.02 6.49
N ALA A 134 1.97 -3.20 7.45
CA ALA A 134 2.72 -2.95 8.68
C ALA A 134 2.87 -4.21 9.55
N SER A 135 1.80 -5.00 9.67
CA SER A 135 1.84 -6.26 10.42
C SER A 135 2.72 -7.32 9.75
N PHE A 136 2.69 -7.39 8.41
CA PHE A 136 3.59 -8.25 7.65
C PHE A 136 5.05 -7.87 7.88
N ALA A 137 5.43 -6.60 7.71
CA ALA A 137 6.81 -6.13 7.91
C ALA A 137 7.29 -6.40 9.33
N SER A 138 6.42 -6.24 10.33
CA SER A 138 6.70 -6.54 11.73
C SER A 138 6.99 -8.04 11.95
N CYS A 139 6.15 -8.94 11.43
CA CYS A 139 6.36 -10.38 11.49
C CYS A 139 7.60 -10.80 10.68
N TRP A 140 7.77 -10.26 9.47
CA TRP A 140 8.92 -10.53 8.60
C TRP A 140 10.25 -10.24 9.29
N SER A 141 10.34 -9.10 9.99
CA SER A 141 11.56 -8.69 10.68
C SER A 141 11.94 -9.65 11.82
N ALA A 142 10.96 -10.23 12.49
CA ALA A 142 11.15 -11.13 13.62
C ALA A 142 11.17 -12.63 13.24
N SER A 143 10.84 -12.97 12.00
CA SER A 143 10.85 -14.36 11.52
C SER A 143 12.26 -14.85 11.22
N SER A 144 12.47 -16.16 11.40
CA SER A 144 13.67 -16.85 10.95
C SER A 144 13.79 -16.83 9.42
N GLN A 145 14.98 -17.14 8.89
CA GLN A 145 15.16 -17.25 7.43
C GLN A 145 14.20 -18.30 6.82
N ASN A 146 14.04 -19.44 7.49
CA ASN A 146 13.11 -20.48 7.04
C ASN A 146 11.64 -20.00 7.04
N GLY A 147 11.26 -19.18 8.03
CA GLY A 147 9.94 -18.54 8.08
C GLY A 147 9.73 -17.58 6.93
N ARG A 148 10.72 -16.73 6.64
CA ARG A 148 10.71 -15.79 5.50
C ARG A 148 10.58 -16.52 4.16
N ASP A 149 11.39 -17.56 3.95
CA ASP A 149 11.33 -18.37 2.73
C ASP A 149 9.96 -19.04 2.55
N ALA A 150 9.34 -19.45 3.65
CA ALA A 150 7.98 -20.00 3.61
C ALA A 150 6.93 -18.95 3.21
N LEU A 151 7.05 -17.71 3.72
CA LEU A 151 6.16 -16.62 3.35
C LEU A 151 6.34 -16.21 1.88
N VAL A 152 7.57 -16.19 1.36
CA VAL A 152 7.83 -15.92 -0.07
C VAL A 152 7.16 -16.98 -0.95
N ARG A 153 7.38 -18.26 -0.65
CA ARG A 153 6.73 -19.35 -1.41
C ARG A 153 5.21 -19.27 -1.37
N ALA A 154 4.63 -18.87 -0.24
CA ALA A 154 3.20 -18.70 -0.11
C ALA A 154 2.67 -17.51 -0.95
N LEU A 155 3.41 -16.39 -0.98
CA LEU A 155 3.14 -15.24 -1.86
C LEU A 155 3.20 -15.64 -3.33
N GLU A 156 4.25 -16.33 -3.75
CA GLU A 156 4.41 -16.81 -5.12
C GLU A 156 3.29 -17.78 -5.52
N SER A 157 2.91 -18.67 -4.61
CA SER A 157 1.77 -19.58 -4.81
C SER A 157 0.46 -18.82 -5.00
N ALA A 158 0.20 -17.80 -4.18
CA ALA A 158 -0.99 -16.95 -4.31
C ALA A 158 -0.99 -16.16 -5.63
N PHE A 159 0.13 -15.56 -6.01
CA PHE A 159 0.28 -14.86 -7.28
C PHE A 159 0.10 -15.77 -8.51
N GLY A 160 0.53 -17.02 -8.40
CA GLY A 160 0.39 -18.04 -9.45
C GLY A 160 -1.03 -18.61 -9.58
N ALA A 161 -1.90 -18.40 -8.60
CA ALA A 161 -3.24 -18.95 -8.62
C ALA A 161 -4.10 -18.30 -9.72
N PRO A 162 -4.72 -19.09 -10.63
CA PRO A 162 -5.51 -18.55 -11.73
C PRO A 162 -6.83 -17.90 -11.27
N THR A 163 -7.32 -18.27 -10.10
CA THR A 163 -8.60 -17.83 -9.54
C THR A 163 -8.48 -16.60 -8.63
N ILE A 164 -7.27 -16.11 -8.38
CA ILE A 164 -7.06 -14.99 -7.47
C ILE A 164 -7.70 -13.70 -8.02
N PRO A 165 -8.55 -13.01 -7.23
CA PRO A 165 -9.19 -11.77 -7.66
C PRO A 165 -8.17 -10.61 -7.79
N PRO A 166 -8.38 -9.69 -8.75
CA PRO A 166 -7.51 -8.52 -8.93
C PRO A 166 -7.34 -7.66 -7.68
N GLU A 167 -8.37 -7.56 -6.85
CA GLU A 167 -8.33 -6.78 -5.60
C GLU A 167 -7.33 -7.37 -4.58
N ILE A 168 -7.26 -8.69 -4.51
CA ILE A 168 -6.30 -9.38 -3.64
C ILE A 168 -4.88 -9.23 -4.20
N VAL A 169 -4.72 -9.44 -5.49
CA VAL A 169 -3.42 -9.22 -6.16
C VAL A 169 -2.95 -7.78 -5.94
N GLY A 170 -3.83 -6.79 -6.08
CA GLY A 170 -3.52 -5.39 -5.80
C GLY A 170 -3.03 -5.17 -4.36
N THR A 171 -3.63 -5.85 -3.38
CA THR A 171 -3.20 -5.79 -1.98
C THR A 171 -1.80 -6.40 -1.79
N LEU A 172 -1.51 -7.53 -2.44
CA LEU A 172 -0.20 -8.18 -2.37
C LEU A 172 0.88 -7.38 -3.14
N LEU A 173 0.53 -6.73 -4.25
CA LEU A 173 1.44 -5.79 -4.94
C LEU A 173 1.73 -4.54 -4.10
N ASN A 174 0.73 -4.03 -3.35
CA ASN A 174 0.96 -2.94 -2.40
C ASN A 174 1.91 -3.36 -1.28
N LEU A 175 1.84 -4.62 -0.84
CA LEU A 175 2.79 -5.17 0.13
C LEU A 175 4.21 -5.18 -0.42
N ALA A 176 4.42 -5.63 -1.66
CA ALA A 176 5.74 -5.66 -2.29
C ALA A 176 6.34 -4.25 -2.36
N GLU A 177 5.55 -3.27 -2.84
CA GLU A 177 5.95 -1.86 -2.90
C GLU A 177 6.23 -1.28 -1.50
N PHE A 178 5.41 -1.62 -0.50
CA PHE A 178 5.64 -1.20 0.89
C PHE A 178 6.99 -1.72 1.42
N CYS A 179 7.33 -2.97 1.14
CA CYS A 179 8.60 -3.57 1.55
C CYS A 179 9.81 -2.94 0.82
N GLU A 180 9.64 -2.52 -0.45
CA GLU A 180 10.65 -1.78 -1.19
C GLU A 180 10.92 -0.41 -0.55
N HIS A 181 9.87 0.32 -0.17
CA HIS A 181 9.99 1.62 0.51
C HIS A 181 10.59 1.51 1.92
N ASP A 182 10.41 0.37 2.59
CA ASP A 182 11.02 0.08 3.90
C ASP A 182 12.47 -0.44 3.76
N GLU A 183 13.08 -0.32 2.57
CA GLU A 183 14.44 -0.79 2.26
C GLU A 183 14.65 -2.31 2.51
N ARG A 184 13.58 -3.07 2.51
CA ARG A 184 13.55 -4.52 2.73
C ARG A 184 12.75 -5.23 1.63
N PRO A 185 13.17 -5.11 0.37
CA PRO A 185 12.42 -5.67 -0.74
C PRO A 185 12.20 -7.17 -0.55
N LEU A 186 11.02 -7.62 -0.94
CA LEU A 186 10.72 -9.05 -0.99
C LEU A 186 11.58 -9.71 -2.06
N PRO A 187 12.13 -10.92 -1.83
CA PRO A 187 12.94 -11.63 -2.80
C PRO A 187 12.07 -12.27 -3.91
N VAL A 188 11.26 -11.44 -4.57
CA VAL A 188 10.44 -11.80 -5.72
C VAL A 188 10.95 -10.99 -6.92
N GLU A 189 11.13 -11.65 -8.05
CA GLU A 189 11.68 -11.00 -9.24
C GLU A 189 10.78 -9.86 -9.76
N ALA A 190 11.37 -8.70 -10.08
CA ALA A 190 10.67 -7.55 -10.64
C ALA A 190 9.91 -7.91 -11.94
N ARG A 191 10.45 -8.81 -12.77
CA ARG A 191 9.79 -9.35 -13.95
C ARG A 191 8.45 -10.01 -13.60
N THR A 192 8.44 -10.83 -12.56
CA THR A 192 7.23 -11.52 -12.09
C THR A 192 6.20 -10.52 -11.57
N LEU A 193 6.61 -9.58 -10.73
CA LEU A 193 5.73 -8.53 -10.20
C LEU A 193 5.17 -7.64 -11.31
N GLY A 194 5.99 -7.28 -12.31
CA GLY A 194 5.56 -6.52 -13.48
C GLY A 194 4.49 -7.24 -14.29
N ALA A 195 4.69 -8.53 -14.62
CA ALA A 195 3.71 -9.33 -15.35
C ALA A 195 2.38 -9.49 -14.59
N ILE A 196 2.45 -9.63 -13.26
CA ILE A 196 1.26 -9.70 -12.40
C ILE A 196 0.52 -8.37 -12.39
N ALA A 197 1.25 -7.25 -12.28
CA ALA A 197 0.69 -5.91 -12.29
C ALA A 197 -0.02 -5.58 -13.63
N GLU A 198 0.57 -5.98 -14.77
CA GLU A 198 -0.07 -5.86 -16.10
C GLU A 198 -1.37 -6.66 -16.17
N ARG A 199 -1.36 -7.92 -15.73
CA ARG A 199 -2.55 -8.79 -15.71
C ARG A 199 -3.70 -8.17 -14.92
N CYS A 200 -3.40 -7.43 -13.85
CA CYS A 200 -4.37 -6.76 -12.99
C CYS A 200 -4.69 -5.33 -13.44
N ARG A 201 -4.13 -4.86 -14.56
CA ARG A 201 -4.28 -3.49 -15.07
C ARG A 201 -3.74 -2.43 -14.09
N ALA A 202 -2.83 -2.79 -13.21
CA ALA A 202 -2.13 -1.87 -12.32
C ALA A 202 -0.93 -1.25 -13.05
N TYR A 203 -1.20 -0.49 -14.13
CA TYR A 203 -0.20 -0.05 -15.09
C TYR A 203 0.93 0.79 -14.49
N ALA A 204 0.65 1.62 -13.48
CA ALA A 204 1.68 2.38 -12.80
C ALA A 204 2.70 1.47 -12.09
N LYS A 205 2.22 0.40 -11.43
CA LYS A 205 3.09 -0.60 -10.81
C LYS A 205 3.82 -1.44 -11.86
N ALA A 206 3.12 -1.81 -12.92
CA ALA A 206 3.74 -2.52 -14.04
C ALA A 206 4.90 -1.72 -14.64
N LEU A 207 4.71 -0.42 -14.82
CA LEU A 207 5.76 0.48 -15.31
C LEU A 207 6.95 0.50 -14.35
N HIS A 208 6.72 0.71 -13.05
CA HIS A 208 7.77 0.70 -12.01
C HIS A 208 8.62 -0.56 -12.05
N TYR A 209 8.00 -1.75 -12.08
CA TYR A 209 8.74 -3.01 -12.15
C TYR A 209 9.44 -3.23 -13.49
N LYS A 210 8.88 -2.73 -14.60
CA LYS A 210 9.56 -2.75 -15.91
C LYS A 210 10.74 -1.80 -15.99
N GLU A 211 10.68 -0.65 -15.36
CA GLU A 211 11.82 0.26 -15.20
C GLU A 211 12.92 -0.37 -14.34
N THR A 212 12.56 -1.08 -13.28
CA THR A 212 13.51 -1.83 -12.46
C THR A 212 14.16 -2.96 -13.25
N GLU A 213 13.40 -3.73 -14.04
CA GLU A 213 13.90 -4.78 -14.93
C GLU A 213 14.80 -4.19 -16.04
N PHE A 214 14.49 -2.99 -16.55
CA PHE A 214 15.24 -2.32 -17.60
C PHE A 214 16.70 -2.07 -17.23
N VAL A 215 16.99 -1.82 -15.96
CA VAL A 215 18.38 -1.62 -15.48
C VAL A 215 19.24 -2.85 -15.76
N THR A 216 18.67 -4.05 -15.69
CA THR A 216 19.37 -5.32 -15.90
C THR A 216 19.24 -5.88 -17.31
N SER A 217 18.14 -5.62 -18.00
CA SER A 217 17.79 -6.18 -19.31
C SER A 217 17.07 -5.18 -20.22
N PRO A 218 17.76 -4.11 -20.69
CA PRO A 218 17.12 -3.04 -21.44
C PRO A 218 16.34 -3.48 -22.67
N ALA A 219 16.94 -4.35 -23.50
CA ALA A 219 16.39 -4.77 -24.77
C ALA A 219 15.05 -5.55 -24.63
N ALA A 220 14.85 -6.23 -23.50
CA ALA A 220 13.65 -7.03 -23.26
C ALA A 220 12.46 -6.18 -22.77
N CYS A 221 12.71 -4.96 -22.27
CA CYS A 221 11.70 -4.16 -21.58
C CYS A 221 11.15 -3.00 -22.41
N VAL A 222 11.86 -2.53 -23.45
CA VAL A 222 11.49 -1.32 -24.22
C VAL A 222 10.08 -1.41 -24.79
N GLU A 223 9.73 -2.49 -25.47
CA GLU A 223 8.40 -2.65 -26.07
C GLU A 223 7.30 -2.66 -25.00
N ALA A 224 7.53 -3.38 -23.90
CA ALA A 224 6.58 -3.44 -22.78
C ALA A 224 6.37 -2.06 -22.13
N ILE A 225 7.44 -1.30 -21.91
CA ILE A 225 7.37 0.06 -21.35
C ILE A 225 6.57 0.97 -22.27
N ILE A 226 6.84 0.95 -23.59
CA ILE A 226 6.10 1.76 -24.57
C ILE A 226 4.61 1.38 -24.57
N ALA A 227 4.31 0.08 -24.55
CA ALA A 227 2.92 -0.41 -24.52
C ALA A 227 2.20 0.05 -23.25
N ILE A 228 2.83 -0.06 -22.07
CA ILE A 228 2.25 0.36 -20.78
C ILE A 228 2.02 1.88 -20.77
N LEU A 229 2.99 2.68 -21.24
CA LEU A 229 2.85 4.14 -21.32
C LEU A 229 1.69 4.53 -22.24
N SER A 230 1.49 3.84 -23.34
CA SER A 230 0.35 4.07 -24.22
C SER A 230 -1.00 3.82 -23.53
N LEU A 231 -1.05 2.84 -22.62
CA LEU A 231 -2.26 2.50 -21.87
C LEU A 231 -2.55 3.47 -20.71
N ILE A 232 -1.52 4.11 -20.14
CA ILE A 232 -1.67 5.10 -19.06
C ILE A 232 -2.19 6.43 -19.61
N HIS A 233 -1.89 6.77 -20.86
CA HIS A 233 -2.24 8.05 -21.48
C HIS A 233 -3.62 8.07 -22.17
N ILE A 234 -4.36 6.96 -22.17
CA ILE A 234 -5.73 6.89 -22.70
C ILE A 234 -6.74 7.16 -21.57
#